data_a86280bc587671a1b515ab8873ea2fff
#
_entry.id   a86280bc587671a1b515ab8873ea2fff
#
_cell.length_a   1.000
_cell.length_b   1.000
_cell.length_c   1.000
_cell.angle_alpha   90.00
_cell.angle_beta   90.00
_cell.angle_gamma   90.00
#
_symmetry.space_group_name_H-M   'P 1'
#
loop_
_entity.id
_entity.type
_entity.pdbx_description
1 polymer ?
#
loop_
_entity_poly.entity_id
_entity_poly.type
_entity_poly.pdbx_seq_one_letter_code
_entity_poly.pdbx_strand_id
1 'polypeptide(L)'
;MSLPTRYVAHLDMDAFYASVELLRYPELRGRPVAIGGGSDHQPVVNADGTRSYATLRHYVGRGVITTSTYEARALGIFSAMGIMKAAKLAPDTVLLPTDFEAYRHYSRLFKAAVASITPLIEDRGIDEIYIDLSEQTEPIAILAARIKKAVNDAT
;
A
#
# COMPACT_ATOMS: atom_id res chain seq x y z
N MET A 1 -1.97 -44.87 1.43
CA MET A 1 -1.96 -43.77 0.47
C MET A 1 -1.53 -42.49 1.17
N SER A 2 -0.53 -41.82 0.63
CA SER A 2 -0.15 -40.51 1.13
C SER A 2 -1.17 -39.46 0.66
N LEU A 3 -1.46 -38.46 1.52
CA LEU A 3 -2.28 -37.32 1.12
C LEU A 3 -1.49 -36.48 0.12
N PRO A 4 -2.17 -35.89 -0.89
CA PRO A 4 -1.49 -34.98 -1.82
C PRO A 4 -0.92 -33.79 -1.06
N THR A 5 0.29 -33.37 -1.44
CA THR A 5 0.92 -32.20 -0.86
C THR A 5 0.19 -30.95 -1.32
N ARG A 6 -0.19 -30.10 -0.37
CA ARG A 6 -0.77 -28.79 -0.66
C ARG A 6 0.31 -27.73 -0.62
N TYR A 7 0.30 -26.88 -1.63
CA TYR A 7 1.15 -25.69 -1.69
C TYR A 7 0.26 -24.46 -1.68
N VAL A 8 0.36 -23.67 -0.61
CA VAL A 8 -0.40 -22.44 -0.45
C VAL A 8 0.57 -21.29 -0.30
N ALA A 9 0.42 -20.29 -1.13
CA ALA A 9 1.18 -19.04 -1.02
C ALA A 9 0.31 -17.98 -0.38
N HIS A 10 0.92 -17.15 0.47
CA HIS A 10 0.32 -15.95 1.02
C HIS A 10 0.96 -14.75 0.34
N LEU A 11 0.16 -13.96 -0.35
CA LEU A 11 0.59 -12.72 -0.96
C LEU A 11 0.02 -11.56 -0.17
N ASP A 12 0.90 -10.70 0.32
CA ASP A 12 0.57 -9.50 1.05
C ASP A 12 1.30 -8.32 0.39
N MET A 13 0.55 -7.31 -0.04
CA MET A 13 1.12 -6.13 -0.67
C MET A 13 1.77 -5.24 0.39
N ASP A 14 3.06 -5.01 0.24
CA ASP A 14 3.87 -4.30 1.22
C ASP A 14 3.48 -2.84 1.33
N ALA A 15 3.19 -2.38 2.55
CA ALA A 15 2.80 -1.01 2.86
C ALA A 15 1.78 -0.48 1.83
N PHE A 16 0.69 -1.22 1.63
CA PHE A 16 -0.15 -1.12 0.43
C PHE A 16 -0.68 0.29 0.18
N TYR A 17 -1.33 0.91 1.15
CA TYR A 17 -1.90 2.25 0.95
C TYR A 17 -0.81 3.29 0.66
N ALA A 18 0.30 3.22 1.39
CA ALA A 18 1.43 4.11 1.15
C ALA A 18 2.02 3.89 -0.24
N SER A 19 2.14 2.64 -0.68
CA SER A 19 2.66 2.31 -2.01
C SER A 19 1.76 2.85 -3.12
N VAL A 20 0.44 2.76 -2.96
CA VAL A 20 -0.51 3.34 -3.92
C VAL A 20 -0.32 4.86 -4.01
N GLU A 21 -0.20 5.53 -2.88
CA GLU A 21 0.00 6.99 -2.86
C GLU A 21 1.32 7.39 -3.53
N LEU A 22 2.38 6.60 -3.37
CA LEU A 22 3.66 6.88 -4.03
C LEU A 22 3.60 6.66 -5.55
N LEU A 23 2.67 5.86 -6.05
CA LEU A 23 2.40 5.76 -7.49
C LEU A 23 1.75 7.05 -8.02
N ARG A 24 0.87 7.66 -7.23
CA ARG A 24 0.19 8.90 -7.57
C ARG A 24 1.10 10.12 -7.43
N TYR A 25 2.01 10.08 -6.47
CA TYR A 25 2.91 11.19 -6.11
C TYR A 25 4.36 10.68 -6.04
N PRO A 26 4.96 10.32 -7.20
CA PRO A 26 6.28 9.69 -7.20
C PRO A 26 7.40 10.57 -6.64
N GLU A 27 7.22 11.89 -6.61
CA GLU A 27 8.17 12.82 -6.00
C GLU A 27 8.29 12.64 -4.47
N LEU A 28 7.34 11.94 -3.85
CA LEU A 28 7.37 11.67 -2.41
C LEU A 28 8.18 10.42 -2.04
N ARG A 29 8.68 9.69 -3.02
CA ARG A 29 9.52 8.52 -2.75
C ARG A 29 10.78 8.93 -1.99
N GLY A 30 11.11 8.17 -0.94
CA GLY A 30 12.23 8.45 -0.06
C GLY A 30 11.95 9.49 1.03
N ARG A 31 10.79 10.10 1.01
CA ARG A 31 10.37 11.09 2.01
C ARG A 31 9.45 10.46 3.05
N PRO A 32 9.48 10.95 4.31
CA PRO A 32 8.49 10.53 5.29
C PRO A 32 7.09 11.01 4.88
N VAL A 33 6.15 10.08 4.77
CA VAL A 33 4.74 10.36 4.43
C VAL A 33 3.83 9.59 5.38
N ALA A 34 2.84 10.29 5.92
CA ALA A 34 1.76 9.73 6.72
C ALA A 34 0.44 9.88 5.96
N ILE A 35 -0.40 8.87 6.06
CA ILE A 35 -1.71 8.86 5.41
C ILE A 35 -2.77 8.78 6.51
N GLY A 36 -3.75 9.69 6.47
CA GLY A 36 -4.79 9.74 7.50
C GLY A 36 -5.49 11.09 7.54
N GLY A 37 -5.04 12.04 6.74
CA GLY A 37 -5.67 13.35 6.66
C GLY A 37 -7.05 13.31 5.99
N GLY A 38 -7.74 14.42 6.04
CA GLY A 38 -9.02 14.63 5.36
C GLY A 38 -8.86 15.41 4.06
N SER A 39 -9.98 15.81 3.49
CA SER A 39 -10.02 16.56 2.21
C SER A 39 -9.20 17.86 2.24
N ASP A 40 -9.04 18.46 3.42
CA ASP A 40 -8.25 19.69 3.60
C ASP A 40 -6.75 19.46 3.34
N HIS A 41 -6.31 18.22 3.28
CA HIS A 41 -4.91 17.84 3.14
C HIS A 41 -4.58 17.34 1.73
N GLN A 42 -5.47 17.56 0.77
CA GLN A 42 -5.21 17.23 -0.63
C GLN A 42 -4.00 18.01 -1.16
N PRO A 43 -3.12 17.37 -1.94
CA PRO A 43 -2.05 18.08 -2.62
C PRO A 43 -2.60 19.18 -3.54
N VAL A 44 -1.89 20.29 -3.62
CA VAL A 44 -2.26 21.42 -4.45
C VAL A 44 -1.30 21.51 -5.62
N VAL A 45 -1.85 21.58 -6.83
CA VAL A 45 -1.05 21.79 -8.05
C VAL A 45 -0.78 23.27 -8.20
N ASN A 46 0.50 23.65 -8.22
CA ASN A 46 0.95 25.03 -8.38
C ASN A 46 0.90 25.46 -9.85
N ALA A 47 1.04 26.75 -10.09
CA ALA A 47 1.01 27.32 -11.45
C ALA A 47 2.12 26.77 -12.35
N ASP A 48 3.27 26.38 -11.79
CA ASP A 48 4.40 25.80 -12.53
C ASP A 48 4.28 24.27 -12.75
N GLY A 49 3.19 23.65 -12.32
CA GLY A 49 2.96 22.21 -12.44
C GLY A 49 3.51 21.38 -11.29
N THR A 50 4.26 21.97 -10.35
CA THR A 50 4.70 21.28 -9.13
C THR A 50 3.53 21.12 -8.16
N ARG A 51 3.70 20.24 -7.17
CA ARG A 51 2.69 20.04 -6.12
C ARG A 51 3.19 20.48 -4.78
N SER A 52 2.31 21.11 -4.03
CA SER A 52 2.52 21.43 -2.61
C SER A 52 1.75 20.44 -1.76
N TYR A 53 2.36 19.98 -0.67
CA TYR A 53 1.81 18.96 0.20
C TYR A 53 1.59 19.52 1.60
N ALA A 54 0.49 19.12 2.23
CA ALA A 54 0.29 19.37 3.65
C ALA A 54 1.32 18.58 4.47
N THR A 55 1.66 19.11 5.64
CA THR A 55 2.52 18.43 6.61
C THR A 55 1.79 18.25 7.93
N LEU A 56 2.34 17.40 8.78
CA LEU A 56 1.77 17.17 10.10
C LEU A 56 1.75 18.41 10.98
N ARG A 57 2.68 19.34 10.76
CA ARG A 57 2.89 20.56 11.58
C ARG A 57 1.62 21.34 11.85
N HIS A 58 0.77 21.46 10.84
CA HIS A 58 -0.42 22.31 10.90
C HIS A 58 -1.72 21.52 11.16
N TYR A 59 -1.61 20.22 11.39
CA TYR A 59 -2.80 19.42 11.61
C TYR A 59 -3.45 19.77 12.95
N VAL A 60 -4.77 19.94 12.92
CA VAL A 60 -5.62 20.11 14.11
C VAL A 60 -6.76 19.12 14.00
N GLY A 61 -6.96 18.31 15.03
CA GLY A 61 -8.07 17.36 15.05
C GLY A 61 -7.75 16.11 15.87
N ARG A 62 -8.67 15.15 15.80
CA ARG A 62 -8.61 13.89 16.56
C ARG A 62 -8.35 12.68 15.66
N GLY A 63 -7.90 12.89 14.45
CA GLY A 63 -7.62 11.82 13.51
C GLY A 63 -6.43 10.98 13.94
N VAL A 64 -6.37 9.79 13.36
CA VAL A 64 -5.26 8.86 13.55
C VAL A 64 -4.59 8.56 12.23
N ILE A 65 -3.33 8.15 12.30
CA ILE A 65 -2.59 7.68 11.14
C ILE A 65 -3.19 6.35 10.66
N THR A 66 -3.56 6.29 9.38
CA THR A 66 -4.03 5.04 8.78
C THR A 66 -2.85 4.14 8.45
N THR A 67 -1.83 4.71 7.80
CA THR A 67 -0.57 4.04 7.50
C THR A 67 0.53 5.07 7.25
N SER A 68 1.76 4.62 7.08
CA SER A 68 2.90 5.49 6.87
C SER A 68 3.95 4.78 6.02
N THR A 69 4.81 5.56 5.36
CA THR A 69 5.97 5.03 4.65
C THR A 69 7.02 4.52 5.64
N TYR A 70 7.96 3.71 5.15
CA TYR A 70 9.06 3.22 5.99
C TYR A 70 9.90 4.38 6.55
N GLU A 71 10.11 5.44 5.78
CA GLU A 71 10.81 6.63 6.24
C GLU A 71 10.10 7.30 7.42
N ALA A 72 8.77 7.36 7.37
CA ALA A 72 7.98 7.89 8.48
C ALA A 72 8.00 6.95 9.70
N ARG A 73 7.95 5.65 9.47
CA ARG A 73 8.06 4.65 10.55
C ARG A 73 9.40 4.74 11.26
N ALA A 74 10.48 5.02 10.54
CA ALA A 74 11.80 5.25 11.14
C ALA A 74 11.82 6.45 12.09
N LEU A 75 10.91 7.41 11.89
CA LEU A 75 10.73 8.57 12.77
C LEU A 75 9.74 8.31 13.92
N GLY A 76 9.21 7.10 14.03
CA GLY A 76 8.28 6.71 15.08
C GLY A 76 6.81 6.91 14.74
N ILE A 77 6.45 7.13 13.46
CA ILE A 77 5.08 7.34 13.01
C ILE A 77 4.49 6.02 12.52
N PHE A 78 3.48 5.52 13.22
CA PHE A 78 2.87 4.22 12.96
C PHE A 78 1.36 4.32 12.80
N SER A 79 0.77 3.30 12.21
CA SER A 79 -0.69 3.14 12.12
C SER A 79 -1.34 3.23 13.49
N ALA A 80 -2.53 3.79 13.54
CA ALA A 80 -3.34 4.03 14.75
C ALA A 80 -2.80 5.11 15.70
N MET A 81 -1.65 5.68 15.42
CA MET A 81 -1.14 6.81 16.20
C MET A 81 -1.97 8.07 15.95
N GLY A 82 -2.23 8.85 16.99
CA GLY A 82 -2.87 10.15 16.83
C GLY A 82 -2.03 11.08 15.95
N ILE A 83 -2.66 11.78 15.01
CA ILE A 83 -1.94 12.64 14.07
C ILE A 83 -1.26 13.80 14.80
N MET A 84 -1.89 14.37 15.83
CA MET A 84 -1.25 15.43 16.63
C MET A 84 -0.03 14.95 17.39
N LYS A 85 -0.03 13.70 17.84
CA LYS A 85 1.15 13.08 18.46
C LYS A 85 2.27 12.88 17.43
N ALA A 86 1.92 12.40 16.25
CA ALA A 86 2.87 12.25 15.15
C ALA A 86 3.48 13.59 14.75
N ALA A 87 2.69 14.66 14.75
CA ALA A 87 3.16 16.02 14.45
C ALA A 87 4.23 16.51 15.42
N LYS A 88 4.16 16.11 16.68
CA LYS A 88 5.19 16.43 17.68
C LYS A 88 6.48 15.69 17.43
N LEU A 89 6.39 14.45 16.95
CA LEU A 89 7.57 13.63 16.65
C LEU A 89 8.29 14.06 15.39
N ALA A 90 7.54 14.34 14.33
CA ALA A 90 8.11 14.65 13.02
C ALA A 90 7.20 15.63 12.26
N PRO A 91 7.24 16.91 12.60
CA PRO A 91 6.30 17.91 12.09
C PRO A 91 6.38 18.13 10.57
N ASP A 92 7.52 17.85 9.95
CA ASP A 92 7.72 18.06 8.52
C ASP A 92 7.33 16.85 7.65
N THR A 93 6.82 15.79 8.25
CA THR A 93 6.28 14.65 7.52
C THR A 93 5.09 15.08 6.67
N VAL A 94 5.08 14.66 5.42
CA VAL A 94 3.95 14.93 4.51
C VAL A 94 2.72 14.19 5.03
N LEU A 95 1.57 14.87 5.01
CA LEU A 95 0.28 14.29 5.38
C LEU A 95 -0.60 14.23 4.14
N LEU A 96 -1.05 13.03 3.79
CA LEU A 96 -1.98 12.80 2.69
C LEU A 96 -3.34 12.33 3.23
N PRO A 97 -4.44 12.69 2.56
CA PRO A 97 -5.73 12.10 2.87
C PRO A 97 -5.78 10.65 2.42
N THR A 98 -6.65 9.86 3.03
CA THR A 98 -6.95 8.50 2.54
C THR A 98 -7.75 8.57 1.24
N ASP A 99 -7.51 7.61 0.36
CA ASP A 99 -8.27 7.44 -0.88
C ASP A 99 -8.60 5.97 -1.07
N PHE A 100 -9.64 5.51 -0.39
CA PHE A 100 -10.04 4.11 -0.42
C PHE A 100 -10.51 3.65 -1.81
N GLU A 101 -11.02 4.57 -2.63
CA GLU A 101 -11.38 4.23 -4.01
C GLU A 101 -10.16 3.83 -4.83
N ALA A 102 -9.08 4.59 -4.73
CA ALA A 102 -7.81 4.24 -5.36
C ALA A 102 -7.26 2.92 -4.81
N TYR A 103 -7.32 2.71 -3.51
CA TYR A 103 -6.82 1.47 -2.89
C TYR A 103 -7.61 0.25 -3.35
N ARG A 104 -8.93 0.36 -3.45
CA ARG A 104 -9.78 -0.72 -4.00
C ARG A 104 -9.48 -0.98 -5.47
N HIS A 105 -9.20 0.06 -6.25
CA HIS A 105 -8.83 -0.07 -7.66
C HIS A 105 -7.55 -0.89 -7.81
N TYR A 106 -6.48 -0.54 -7.12
CA TYR A 106 -5.21 -1.28 -7.16
C TYR A 106 -5.32 -2.68 -6.56
N SER A 107 -6.17 -2.86 -5.55
CA SER A 107 -6.48 -4.18 -5.02
C SER A 107 -7.07 -5.09 -6.12
N ARG A 108 -8.03 -4.60 -6.86
CA ARG A 108 -8.62 -5.36 -7.98
C ARG A 108 -7.58 -5.68 -9.06
N LEU A 109 -6.69 -4.74 -9.36
CA LEU A 109 -5.66 -4.94 -10.38
C LEU A 109 -4.69 -6.07 -10.01
N PHE A 110 -4.16 -6.06 -8.80
CA PHE A 110 -3.20 -7.10 -8.43
C PHE A 110 -3.86 -8.47 -8.30
N LYS A 111 -5.09 -8.54 -7.78
CA LYS A 111 -5.83 -9.79 -7.66
C LYS A 111 -6.16 -10.37 -9.03
N ALA A 112 -6.57 -9.55 -9.99
CA ALA A 112 -6.81 -9.96 -11.37
C ALA A 112 -5.52 -10.47 -12.04
N ALA A 113 -4.40 -9.80 -11.80
CA ALA A 113 -3.10 -10.23 -12.33
C ALA A 113 -2.71 -11.60 -11.82
N VAL A 114 -2.89 -11.86 -10.53
CA VAL A 114 -2.63 -13.19 -9.93
C VAL A 114 -3.59 -14.23 -10.50
N ALA A 115 -4.87 -13.92 -10.59
CA ALA A 115 -5.89 -14.84 -11.11
C ALA A 115 -5.64 -15.24 -12.57
N SER A 116 -4.96 -14.41 -13.35
CA SER A 116 -4.57 -14.75 -14.73
C SER A 116 -3.53 -15.86 -14.80
N ILE A 117 -2.75 -16.06 -13.75
CA ILE A 117 -1.73 -17.10 -13.65
C ILE A 117 -2.29 -18.32 -12.93
N THR A 118 -3.00 -18.10 -11.82
CA THR A 118 -3.61 -19.15 -11.03
C THR A 118 -4.98 -18.68 -10.53
N PRO A 119 -6.07 -19.36 -10.92
CA PRO A 119 -7.43 -18.94 -10.54
C PRO A 119 -7.83 -19.32 -9.12
N LEU A 120 -7.08 -20.20 -8.48
CA LEU A 120 -7.41 -20.69 -7.14
C LEU A 120 -6.89 -19.74 -6.06
N ILE A 121 -7.56 -18.61 -5.91
CA ILE A 121 -7.22 -17.61 -4.91
C ILE A 121 -8.34 -17.45 -3.89
N GLU A 122 -7.96 -17.15 -2.66
CA GLU A 122 -8.88 -16.79 -1.58
C GLU A 122 -8.62 -15.35 -1.17
N ASP A 123 -9.63 -14.51 -1.29
CA ASP A 123 -9.54 -13.11 -0.91
C ASP A 123 -9.59 -12.99 0.62
N ARG A 124 -8.57 -12.37 1.20
CA ARG A 124 -8.45 -12.21 2.66
C ARG A 124 -8.46 -10.75 3.10
N GLY A 125 -8.51 -9.82 2.17
CA GLY A 125 -8.52 -8.40 2.45
C GLY A 125 -8.11 -7.59 1.24
N ILE A 126 -8.05 -6.28 1.41
CA ILE A 126 -7.77 -5.35 0.31
C ILE A 126 -6.37 -5.56 -0.28
N ASP A 127 -5.42 -5.98 0.54
CA ASP A 127 -4.00 -6.12 0.15
C ASP A 127 -3.48 -7.55 0.31
N GLU A 128 -4.35 -8.53 0.49
CA GLU A 128 -3.95 -9.84 0.97
C GLU A 128 -4.78 -10.95 0.34
N ILE A 129 -4.11 -11.95 -0.22
CA ILE A 129 -4.76 -13.16 -0.75
C ILE A 129 -3.96 -14.41 -0.39
N TYR A 130 -4.66 -15.54 -0.28
CA TYR A 130 -4.03 -16.86 -0.32
C TYR A 130 -4.18 -17.45 -1.72
N ILE A 131 -3.17 -18.17 -2.16
CA ILE A 131 -3.09 -18.76 -3.50
C ILE A 131 -2.84 -20.25 -3.35
N ASP A 132 -3.74 -21.06 -3.89
CA ASP A 132 -3.53 -22.51 -3.94
C ASP A 132 -2.74 -22.86 -5.20
N LEU A 133 -1.51 -23.29 -5.03
CA LEU A 133 -0.60 -23.68 -6.11
C LEU A 133 -0.49 -25.19 -6.29
N SER A 134 -1.33 -25.99 -5.58
CA SER A 134 -1.21 -27.45 -5.55
C SER A 134 -1.42 -28.09 -6.92
N GLU A 135 -2.22 -27.48 -7.79
CA GLU A 135 -2.51 -27.99 -9.15
C GLU A 135 -1.54 -27.47 -10.22
N GLN A 136 -0.61 -26.62 -9.84
CA GLN A 136 0.35 -26.07 -10.79
C GLN A 136 1.49 -27.05 -11.06
N THR A 137 1.92 -27.11 -12.31
CA THR A 137 2.99 -28.02 -12.75
C THR A 137 4.37 -27.36 -12.76
N GLU A 138 4.42 -26.03 -12.75
CA GLU A 138 5.68 -25.29 -12.70
C GLU A 138 6.30 -25.33 -11.32
N PRO A 139 7.64 -25.24 -11.20
CA PRO A 139 8.30 -25.08 -9.91
C PRO A 139 7.79 -23.85 -9.16
N ILE A 140 7.62 -23.96 -7.85
CA ILE A 140 7.07 -22.90 -6.99
C ILE A 140 7.87 -21.60 -7.13
N ALA A 141 9.20 -21.67 -7.17
CA ALA A 141 10.04 -20.48 -7.32
C ALA A 141 9.77 -19.72 -8.63
N ILE A 142 9.54 -20.45 -9.72
CA ILE A 142 9.22 -19.86 -11.03
C ILE A 142 7.83 -19.22 -11.00
N LEU A 143 6.84 -19.90 -10.41
CA LEU A 143 5.49 -19.37 -10.23
C LEU A 143 5.50 -18.09 -9.40
N ALA A 144 6.22 -18.09 -8.27
CA ALA A 144 6.33 -16.91 -7.42
C ALA A 144 6.91 -15.71 -8.18
N ALA A 145 7.94 -15.94 -8.98
CA ALA A 145 8.56 -14.88 -9.81
C ALA A 145 7.58 -14.36 -10.87
N ARG A 146 6.81 -15.25 -11.52
CA ARG A 146 5.80 -14.87 -12.51
C ARG A 146 4.68 -14.06 -11.88
N ILE A 147 4.22 -14.45 -10.72
CA ILE A 147 3.16 -13.73 -9.97
C ILE A 147 3.64 -12.34 -9.60
N LYS A 148 4.83 -12.21 -9.04
CA LYS A 148 5.42 -10.90 -8.70
C LYS A 148 5.54 -10.01 -9.93
N LYS A 149 6.01 -10.55 -11.05
CA LYS A 149 6.13 -9.78 -12.29
C LYS A 149 4.77 -9.31 -12.78
N ALA A 150 3.76 -10.20 -12.78
CA ALA A 150 2.42 -9.86 -13.24
C ALA A 150 1.79 -8.76 -12.38
N VAL A 151 1.97 -8.81 -11.07
CA VAL A 151 1.49 -7.77 -10.15
C VAL A 151 2.21 -6.44 -10.42
N ASN A 152 3.52 -6.45 -10.56
CA ASN A 152 4.29 -5.25 -10.87
C ASN A 152 3.89 -4.63 -12.22
N ASP A 153 3.66 -5.45 -13.23
CA ASP A 153 3.26 -4.97 -14.56
C ASP A 153 1.83 -4.39 -14.57
N ALA A 154 0.95 -4.88 -13.70
CA ALA A 154 -0.44 -4.44 -13.60
C ALA A 154 -0.62 -3.19 -12.70
N THR A 155 0.32 -2.91 -11.85
CA THR A 155 0.28 -1.82 -10.88
C THR A 155 1.49 -0.90 -11.02
#